data_5722a8166d19d6740bf543d46e29ef90
#
_entry.id   5722a8166d19d6740bf543d46e29ef90
#
_cell.length_a   1.000
_cell.length_b   1.000
_cell.length_c   1.000
_cell.angle_alpha   90.00
_cell.angle_beta   90.00
_cell.angle_gamma   90.00
#
_symmetry.space_group_name_H-M   'P 1'
#
loop_
_entity.id
_entity.type
_entity.pdbx_description
1 polymer ?
#
loop_
_entity_poly.entity_id
_entity_poly.type
_entity_poly.pdbx_seq_one_letter_code
_entity_poly.pdbx_strand_id
1 'polypeptide(L)'
;MIIFAFLVIILSGFIQGTTSFGFSLIALPLLGIVLSLKLVVPLLVIFSLLMNSIILYKLRSHVDLKRILILIFSSIIATPAGAYLLISIDENILKLFVGIIVVFSAIIFKLGFSIQVKNEKLAYIPVGIMSGLLNGSVSLSGPPVILFLTNQKAEKQVFRATLTSFFWILNIATVFVFSYNGLINYEVLNLSIKLFPALIIGLMFGMKLGDRIQQKTFQNATIILLFCMGTLSILGSF
;
A
#
# COMPACT_ATOMS: atom_id res chain seq x y z
N MET A 1 1.82 21.07 -10.63
CA MET A 1 1.05 19.95 -10.05
C MET A 1 1.34 18.62 -10.75
N ILE A 2 1.09 18.48 -12.07
CA ILE A 2 1.24 17.16 -12.75
C ILE A 2 2.68 16.62 -12.77
N ILE A 3 3.69 17.49 -12.93
CA ILE A 3 5.11 17.11 -12.89
C ILE A 3 5.49 16.58 -11.50
N PHE A 4 5.02 17.21 -10.43
CA PHE A 4 5.23 16.74 -9.06
C PHE A 4 4.61 15.36 -8.86
N ALA A 5 3.34 15.18 -9.27
CA ALA A 5 2.67 13.88 -9.19
C ALA A 5 3.41 12.80 -10.00
N PHE A 6 3.95 13.16 -11.19
CA PHE A 6 4.73 12.26 -12.03
C PHE A 6 6.00 11.76 -11.31
N LEU A 7 6.76 12.67 -10.67
CA LEU A 7 7.96 12.33 -9.91
C LEU A 7 7.63 11.47 -8.67
N VAL A 8 6.55 11.80 -7.96
CA VAL A 8 6.08 11.03 -6.81
C VAL A 8 5.72 9.60 -7.22
N ILE A 9 5.01 9.42 -8.35
CA ILE A 9 4.62 8.09 -8.84
C ILE A 9 5.85 7.29 -9.28
N ILE A 10 6.85 7.90 -9.94
CA ILE A 10 8.11 7.22 -10.28
C ILE A 10 8.81 6.73 -9.01
N LEU A 11 9.00 7.60 -8.02
CA LEU A 11 9.67 7.26 -6.76
C LEU A 11 8.95 6.13 -6.02
N SER A 12 7.63 6.27 -5.86
CA SER A 12 6.81 5.28 -5.16
C SER A 12 6.75 3.95 -5.91
N GLY A 13 6.63 4.00 -7.25
CA GLY A 13 6.68 2.81 -8.11
C GLY A 13 8.04 2.10 -8.06
N PHE A 14 9.14 2.85 -7.99
CA PHE A 14 10.48 2.31 -7.79
C PHE A 14 10.57 1.53 -6.47
N ILE A 15 10.05 2.10 -5.38
CA ILE A 15 10.05 1.45 -4.07
C ILE A 15 9.18 0.19 -4.08
N GLN A 16 7.99 0.24 -4.67
CA GLN A 16 7.15 -0.95 -4.84
C GLN A 16 7.85 -2.04 -5.64
N GLY A 17 8.50 -1.69 -6.74
CA GLY A 17 9.23 -2.65 -7.58
C GLY A 17 10.37 -3.37 -6.85
N THR A 18 11.05 -2.67 -5.94
CA THR A 18 12.15 -3.25 -5.14
C THR A 18 11.65 -4.14 -3.99
N THR A 19 10.61 -3.70 -3.27
CA THR A 19 10.17 -4.33 -2.01
C THR A 19 8.91 -5.18 -2.14
N SER A 20 8.11 -4.97 -3.18
CA SER A 20 6.73 -5.46 -3.35
C SER A 20 5.70 -4.81 -2.42
N PHE A 21 6.05 -3.71 -1.73
CA PHE A 21 5.15 -2.89 -0.91
C PHE A 21 5.66 -1.44 -0.84
N GLY A 22 4.92 -0.55 -0.18
CA GLY A 22 5.39 0.81 0.11
C GLY A 22 4.95 1.88 -0.89
N PHE A 23 4.34 1.53 -2.02
CA PHE A 23 3.83 2.50 -3.00
C PHE A 23 2.92 3.53 -2.35
N SER A 24 1.83 3.08 -1.74
CA SER A 24 0.85 3.98 -1.10
C SER A 24 1.40 4.68 0.14
N LEU A 25 2.31 4.05 0.89
CA LEU A 25 2.95 4.68 2.06
C LEU A 25 3.69 5.96 1.72
N ILE A 26 4.19 6.08 0.49
CA ILE A 26 4.95 7.24 0.00
C ILE A 26 4.08 8.14 -0.87
N ALA A 27 3.35 7.54 -1.82
CA ALA A 27 2.55 8.31 -2.77
C ALA A 27 1.38 9.04 -2.09
N LEU A 28 0.72 8.42 -1.11
CA LEU A 28 -0.46 8.99 -0.47
C LEU A 28 -0.17 10.30 0.27
N PRO A 29 0.79 10.38 1.22
CA PRO A 29 1.07 11.64 1.90
C PRO A 29 1.60 12.73 0.95
N LEU A 30 2.42 12.36 -0.03
CA LEU A 30 2.96 13.34 -0.99
C LEU A 30 1.89 13.89 -1.94
N LEU A 31 1.08 13.02 -2.53
CA LEU A 31 0.00 13.47 -3.43
C LEU A 31 -1.11 14.18 -2.66
N GLY A 32 -1.38 13.78 -1.42
CA GLY A 32 -2.36 14.41 -0.53
C GLY A 32 -2.06 15.88 -0.17
N ILE A 33 -0.82 16.36 -0.41
CA ILE A 33 -0.47 17.78 -0.28
C ILE A 33 -1.12 18.62 -1.39
N VAL A 34 -1.23 18.07 -2.60
CA VAL A 34 -1.63 18.82 -3.81
C VAL A 34 -2.95 18.36 -4.42
N LEU A 35 -3.46 17.20 -3.99
CA LEU A 35 -4.68 16.59 -4.48
C LEU A 35 -5.54 16.10 -3.31
N SER A 36 -6.86 16.07 -3.49
CA SER A 36 -7.76 15.53 -2.47
C SER A 36 -7.55 14.02 -2.29
N LEU A 37 -7.71 13.53 -1.06
CA LEU A 37 -7.57 12.10 -0.76
C LEU A 37 -8.64 11.27 -1.47
N LYS A 38 -9.83 11.83 -1.72
CA LYS A 38 -10.90 11.18 -2.49
C LYS A 38 -10.53 10.91 -3.95
N LEU A 39 -9.57 11.68 -4.49
CA LEU A 39 -8.98 11.45 -5.82
C LEU A 39 -7.74 10.53 -5.74
N VAL A 40 -6.88 10.76 -4.75
CA VAL A 40 -5.60 10.05 -4.61
C VAL A 40 -5.82 8.59 -4.26
N VAL A 41 -6.69 8.27 -3.29
CA VAL A 41 -6.86 6.90 -2.80
C VAL A 41 -7.33 5.94 -3.90
N PRO A 42 -8.37 6.24 -4.70
CA PRO A 42 -8.75 5.37 -5.83
C PRO A 42 -7.66 5.24 -6.90
N LEU A 43 -6.94 6.32 -7.20
CA LEU A 43 -5.78 6.30 -8.11
C LEU A 43 -4.72 5.31 -7.63
N LEU A 44 -4.37 5.35 -6.34
CA LEU A 44 -3.37 4.45 -5.76
C LEU A 44 -3.82 2.99 -5.77
N VAL A 45 -5.10 2.71 -5.54
CA VAL A 45 -5.65 1.35 -5.61
C VAL A 45 -5.53 0.79 -7.04
N ILE A 46 -5.90 1.57 -8.06
CA ILE A 46 -5.75 1.19 -9.48
C ILE A 46 -4.28 0.92 -9.79
N PHE A 47 -3.37 1.82 -9.41
CA PHE A 47 -1.95 1.67 -9.67
C PHE A 47 -1.33 0.49 -8.91
N SER A 48 -1.71 0.29 -7.66
CA SER A 48 -1.30 -0.88 -6.88
C SER A 48 -1.75 -2.19 -7.53
N LEU A 49 -2.99 -2.24 -8.05
CA LEU A 49 -3.49 -3.41 -8.76
C LEU A 49 -2.64 -3.71 -10.00
N LEU A 50 -2.35 -2.71 -10.82
CA LEU A 50 -1.52 -2.86 -12.03
C LEU A 50 -0.10 -3.31 -11.70
N MET A 51 0.54 -2.66 -10.72
CA MET A 51 1.91 -3.04 -10.30
C MET A 51 1.95 -4.46 -9.72
N ASN A 52 0.99 -4.79 -8.85
CA ASN A 52 0.92 -6.11 -8.26
C ASN A 52 0.65 -7.20 -9.31
N SER A 53 -0.10 -6.92 -10.38
CA SER A 53 -0.26 -7.84 -11.52
C SER A 53 1.08 -8.17 -12.19
N ILE A 54 1.91 -7.14 -12.44
CA ILE A 54 3.23 -7.30 -13.06
C ILE A 54 4.20 -8.05 -12.13
N ILE A 55 4.24 -7.67 -10.84
CA ILE A 55 5.12 -8.30 -9.85
C ILE A 55 4.71 -9.76 -9.62
N LEU A 56 3.41 -10.02 -9.50
CA LEU A 56 2.88 -11.36 -9.26
C LEU A 56 3.16 -12.31 -10.43
N TYR A 57 3.07 -11.83 -11.67
CA TYR A 57 3.47 -12.62 -12.84
C TYR A 57 4.92 -13.13 -12.72
N LYS A 58 5.84 -12.30 -12.21
CA LYS A 58 7.25 -12.68 -11.98
C LYS A 58 7.41 -13.65 -10.79
N LEU A 59 6.56 -13.54 -9.76
CA LEU A 59 6.65 -14.31 -8.51
C LEU A 59 5.69 -15.52 -8.46
N ARG A 60 4.99 -15.82 -9.53
CA ARG A 60 3.89 -16.82 -9.57
C ARG A 60 4.25 -18.21 -9.06
N SER A 61 5.52 -18.63 -9.19
CA SER A 61 6.02 -19.94 -8.72
C SER A 61 6.15 -20.05 -7.19
N HIS A 62 6.09 -18.92 -6.48
CA HIS A 62 6.26 -18.86 -5.03
C HIS A 62 4.96 -18.56 -4.28
N VAL A 63 3.82 -18.57 -4.99
CA VAL A 63 2.51 -18.20 -4.44
C VAL A 63 1.90 -19.36 -3.67
N ASP A 64 1.57 -19.13 -2.39
CA ASP A 64 0.75 -20.03 -1.57
C ASP A 64 -0.46 -19.28 -1.00
N LEU A 65 -1.58 -19.30 -1.73
CA LEU A 65 -2.81 -18.62 -1.32
C LEU A 65 -3.50 -19.31 -0.13
N LYS A 66 -3.35 -20.63 0.02
CA LYS A 66 -4.06 -21.38 1.07
C LYS A 66 -3.72 -20.86 2.47
N ARG A 67 -2.49 -20.39 2.63
CA ARG A 67 -2.00 -19.87 3.90
C ARG A 67 -2.66 -18.56 4.33
N ILE A 68 -3.11 -17.73 3.38
CA ILE A 68 -3.63 -16.37 3.63
C ILE A 68 -5.11 -16.21 3.30
N LEU A 69 -5.86 -17.29 3.04
CA LEU A 69 -7.28 -17.20 2.70
C LEU A 69 -8.09 -16.45 3.77
N ILE A 70 -7.89 -16.76 5.06
CA ILE A 70 -8.59 -16.12 6.17
C ILE A 70 -8.29 -14.61 6.17
N LEU A 71 -7.02 -14.23 5.96
CA LEU A 71 -6.59 -12.85 5.87
C LEU A 71 -7.30 -12.11 4.71
N ILE A 72 -7.35 -12.75 3.54
CA ILE A 72 -8.02 -12.19 2.34
C ILE A 72 -9.51 -11.98 2.61
N PHE A 73 -10.22 -13.00 3.09
CA PHE A 73 -11.67 -12.90 3.32
C PHE A 73 -12.02 -11.84 4.36
N SER A 74 -11.31 -11.80 5.50
CA SER A 74 -11.55 -10.79 6.53
C SER A 74 -11.25 -9.37 6.04
N SER A 75 -10.24 -9.19 5.16
CA SER A 75 -9.93 -7.90 4.57
C SER A 75 -11.00 -7.46 3.57
N ILE A 76 -11.47 -8.37 2.70
CA ILE A 76 -12.52 -8.06 1.71
C ILE A 76 -13.81 -7.62 2.42
N ILE A 77 -14.21 -8.32 3.49
CA ILE A 77 -15.40 -7.98 4.28
C ILE A 77 -15.28 -6.59 4.91
N ALA A 78 -14.10 -6.20 5.36
CA ALA A 78 -13.86 -4.91 6.02
C ALA A 78 -13.69 -3.73 5.03
N THR A 79 -13.33 -3.99 3.77
CA THR A 79 -13.06 -2.95 2.75
C THR A 79 -14.23 -1.99 2.51
N PRO A 80 -15.50 -2.42 2.41
CA PRO A 80 -16.63 -1.50 2.25
C PRO A 80 -16.76 -0.48 3.41
N ALA A 81 -16.51 -0.91 4.64
CA ALA A 81 -16.50 0.00 5.79
C ALA A 81 -15.36 1.03 5.67
N GLY A 82 -14.17 0.61 5.19
CA GLY A 82 -13.09 1.53 4.88
C GLY A 82 -13.46 2.55 3.79
N ALA A 83 -14.10 2.12 2.71
CA ALA A 83 -14.57 3.02 1.64
C ALA A 83 -15.61 4.02 2.16
N TYR A 84 -16.50 3.59 3.05
CA TYR A 84 -17.44 4.49 3.72
C TYR A 84 -16.73 5.56 4.56
N LEU A 85 -15.65 5.19 5.28
CA LEU A 85 -14.83 6.16 6.03
C LEU A 85 -14.18 7.21 5.10
N LEU A 86 -13.67 6.80 3.93
CA LEU A 86 -13.10 7.72 2.94
C LEU A 86 -14.13 8.76 2.46
N ILE A 87 -15.38 8.36 2.31
CA ILE A 87 -16.45 9.24 1.82
C ILE A 87 -16.93 10.18 2.93
N SER A 88 -17.08 9.65 4.16
CA SER A 88 -17.80 10.30 5.26
C SER A 88 -16.93 11.18 6.16
N ILE A 89 -15.63 10.86 6.27
CA ILE A 89 -14.72 11.59 7.15
C ILE A 89 -14.17 12.83 6.44
N ASP A 90 -13.98 13.90 7.21
CA ASP A 90 -13.31 15.13 6.76
C ASP A 90 -11.89 14.84 6.28
N GLU A 91 -11.47 15.54 5.21
CA GLU A 91 -10.19 15.30 4.56
C GLU A 91 -8.98 15.58 5.48
N ASN A 92 -9.08 16.59 6.35
CA ASN A 92 -7.99 16.91 7.29
C ASN A 92 -7.82 15.82 8.33
N ILE A 93 -8.93 15.25 8.82
CA ILE A 93 -8.91 14.11 9.74
C ILE A 93 -8.29 12.88 9.05
N LEU A 94 -8.64 12.63 7.78
CA LEU A 94 -8.03 11.55 7.01
C LEU A 94 -6.53 11.78 6.79
N LYS A 95 -6.09 13.00 6.50
CA LYS A 95 -4.66 13.36 6.36
C LYS A 95 -3.90 13.14 7.66
N LEU A 96 -4.48 13.54 8.79
CA LEU A 96 -3.90 13.29 10.12
C LEU A 96 -3.77 11.78 10.38
N PHE A 97 -4.82 11.02 10.10
CA PHE A 97 -4.83 9.56 10.25
C PHE A 97 -3.77 8.88 9.36
N VAL A 98 -3.65 9.28 8.10
CA VAL A 98 -2.60 8.83 7.18
C VAL A 98 -1.21 9.11 7.78
N GLY A 99 -0.97 10.33 8.24
CA GLY A 99 0.30 10.72 8.83
C GLY A 99 0.67 9.87 10.04
N ILE A 100 -0.27 9.66 10.96
CA ILE A 100 -0.07 8.80 12.15
C ILE A 100 0.27 7.36 11.73
N ILE A 101 -0.47 6.77 10.78
CA ILE A 101 -0.20 5.40 10.32
C ILE A 101 1.17 5.29 9.66
N VAL A 102 1.55 6.28 8.84
CA VAL A 102 2.84 6.26 8.13
C VAL A 102 4.00 6.40 9.13
N VAL A 103 3.92 7.32 10.10
CA VAL A 103 4.94 7.47 11.17
C VAL A 103 5.02 6.20 12.01
N PHE A 104 3.89 5.67 12.45
CA PHE A 104 3.81 4.44 13.23
C PHE A 104 4.43 3.26 12.48
N SER A 105 4.13 3.14 11.18
CA SER A 105 4.73 2.12 10.31
C SER A 105 6.26 2.26 10.21
N ALA A 106 6.75 3.50 10.08
CA ALA A 106 8.19 3.78 10.05
C ALA A 106 8.89 3.37 11.35
N ILE A 107 8.28 3.68 12.50
CA ILE A 107 8.80 3.31 13.82
C ILE A 107 8.86 1.79 13.96
N ILE A 108 7.79 1.10 13.62
CA ILE A 108 7.69 -0.36 13.68
C ILE A 108 8.75 -1.02 12.79
N PHE A 109 8.89 -0.56 11.55
CA PHE A 109 9.89 -1.10 10.63
C PHE A 109 11.32 -0.84 11.09
N LYS A 110 11.58 0.33 11.73
CA LYS A 110 12.89 0.67 12.32
C LYS A 110 13.25 -0.22 13.51
N LEU A 111 12.28 -0.50 14.38
CA LEU A 111 12.46 -1.33 15.56
C LEU A 111 12.57 -2.82 15.23
N GLY A 112 12.22 -3.22 14.00
CA GLY A 112 12.15 -4.63 13.62
C GLY A 112 11.12 -5.40 14.45
N PHE A 113 10.08 -4.70 14.91
CA PHE A 113 9.07 -5.27 15.80
C PHE A 113 8.35 -6.41 15.10
N SER A 114 8.26 -7.53 15.76
CA SER A 114 7.55 -8.70 15.27
C SER A 114 6.63 -9.24 16.37
N ILE A 115 5.38 -9.55 16.02
CA ILE A 115 4.38 -10.05 16.98
C ILE A 115 4.39 -11.57 16.93
N GLN A 116 4.95 -12.24 17.94
CA GLN A 116 4.85 -13.69 18.03
C GLN A 116 3.43 -14.10 18.42
N VAL A 117 2.76 -14.82 17.55
CA VAL A 117 1.37 -15.25 17.74
C VAL A 117 1.32 -16.76 17.93
N LYS A 118 0.70 -17.22 19.02
CA LYS A 118 0.52 -18.65 19.31
C LYS A 118 -0.39 -19.37 18.30
N ASN A 119 -1.40 -18.67 17.79
CA ASN A 119 -2.33 -19.21 16.79
C ASN A 119 -2.43 -18.29 15.58
N GLU A 120 -1.68 -18.61 14.53
CA GLU A 120 -1.62 -17.81 13.29
C GLU A 120 -3.00 -17.63 12.64
N LYS A 121 -3.83 -18.69 12.64
CA LYS A 121 -5.14 -18.64 11.98
C LYS A 121 -6.09 -17.63 12.62
N LEU A 122 -6.11 -17.55 13.96
CA LEU A 122 -6.93 -16.58 14.68
C LEU A 122 -6.43 -15.14 14.49
N ALA A 123 -5.12 -14.95 14.38
CA ALA A 123 -4.52 -13.64 14.17
C ALA A 123 -4.76 -13.08 12.75
N TYR A 124 -4.99 -13.93 11.75
CA TYR A 124 -5.35 -13.47 10.41
C TYR A 124 -6.64 -12.65 10.37
N ILE A 125 -7.60 -12.90 11.26
CA ILE A 125 -8.88 -12.19 11.28
C ILE A 125 -8.68 -10.70 11.64
N PRO A 126 -8.15 -10.33 12.82
CA PRO A 126 -7.99 -8.91 13.17
C PRO A 126 -7.00 -8.19 12.23
N VAL A 127 -5.93 -8.85 11.81
CA VAL A 127 -4.96 -8.29 10.84
C VAL A 127 -5.66 -8.01 9.49
N GLY A 128 -6.50 -8.94 9.04
CA GLY A 128 -7.26 -8.75 7.80
C GLY A 128 -8.30 -7.64 7.91
N ILE A 129 -9.06 -7.58 8.99
CA ILE A 129 -10.03 -6.49 9.22
C ILE A 129 -9.32 -5.13 9.20
N MET A 130 -8.21 -4.98 9.94
CA MET A 130 -7.42 -3.74 9.93
C MET A 130 -6.92 -3.41 8.52
N SER A 131 -6.39 -4.39 7.80
CA SER A 131 -5.86 -4.17 6.45
C SER A 131 -6.95 -3.78 5.45
N GLY A 132 -8.14 -4.40 5.55
CA GLY A 132 -9.28 -4.07 4.71
C GLY A 132 -9.83 -2.66 4.99
N LEU A 133 -9.97 -2.29 6.25
CA LEU A 133 -10.37 -0.94 6.66
C LEU A 133 -9.38 0.10 6.15
N LEU A 134 -8.08 -0.12 6.35
CA LEU A 134 -7.02 0.78 5.90
C LEU A 134 -6.91 0.83 4.37
N ASN A 135 -7.14 -0.28 3.67
CA ASN A 135 -7.14 -0.28 2.21
C ASN A 135 -8.29 0.54 1.65
N GLY A 136 -9.50 0.31 2.16
CA GLY A 136 -10.70 1.01 1.70
C GLY A 136 -10.70 2.49 2.06
N SER A 137 -10.12 2.88 3.21
CA SER A 137 -10.12 4.28 3.64
C SER A 137 -8.97 5.11 3.07
N VAL A 138 -7.75 4.54 3.06
CA VAL A 138 -6.53 5.29 2.72
C VAL A 138 -5.51 4.50 1.87
N SER A 139 -5.90 3.36 1.30
CA SER A 139 -5.01 2.52 0.48
C SER A 139 -3.72 2.05 1.20
N LEU A 140 -3.75 1.90 2.54
CA LEU A 140 -2.60 1.54 3.38
C LEU A 140 -2.74 0.15 4.02
N SER A 141 -3.09 -0.89 3.25
CA SER A 141 -3.25 -2.27 3.76
C SER A 141 -1.95 -2.94 4.23
N GLY A 142 -0.80 -2.38 3.84
CA GLY A 142 0.51 -3.01 4.05
C GLY A 142 0.94 -3.19 5.52
N PRO A 143 0.96 -2.15 6.34
CA PRO A 143 1.57 -2.20 7.67
C PRO A 143 1.11 -3.36 8.55
N PRO A 144 -0.19 -3.64 8.75
CA PRO A 144 -0.62 -4.76 9.58
C PRO A 144 -0.15 -6.12 9.06
N VAL A 145 -0.25 -6.32 7.74
CA VAL A 145 0.11 -7.59 7.09
C VAL A 145 1.62 -7.81 7.10
N ILE A 146 2.41 -6.76 6.83
CA ILE A 146 3.87 -6.84 6.82
C ILE A 146 4.38 -7.22 8.21
N LEU A 147 3.88 -6.54 9.26
CA LEU A 147 4.20 -6.85 10.65
C LEU A 147 3.93 -8.31 10.99
N PHE A 148 2.79 -8.80 10.58
CA PHE A 148 2.38 -10.16 10.84
C PHE A 148 3.22 -11.18 10.06
N LEU A 149 3.42 -10.97 8.76
CA LEU A 149 4.16 -11.91 7.91
C LEU A 149 5.67 -11.91 8.16
N THR A 150 6.25 -10.79 8.61
CA THR A 150 7.68 -10.71 8.96
C THR A 150 8.04 -11.71 10.06
N ASN A 151 7.10 -12.05 10.94
CA ASN A 151 7.27 -13.04 12.00
C ASN A 151 7.43 -14.48 11.52
N GLN A 152 6.94 -14.77 10.33
CA GLN A 152 6.88 -16.15 9.83
C GLN A 152 8.21 -16.65 9.28
N LYS A 153 9.29 -15.85 9.35
CA LYS A 153 10.65 -16.19 8.86
C LYS A 153 10.64 -16.81 7.45
N ALA A 154 9.69 -16.39 6.61
CA ALA A 154 9.56 -16.90 5.25
C ALA A 154 10.74 -16.46 4.38
N GLU A 155 11.11 -17.27 3.43
CA GLU A 155 12.07 -16.90 2.40
C GLU A 155 11.66 -15.64 1.66
N LYS A 156 12.59 -14.76 1.30
CA LYS A 156 12.33 -13.45 0.67
C LYS A 156 11.33 -13.51 -0.49
N GLN A 157 11.45 -14.52 -1.36
CA GLN A 157 10.59 -14.68 -2.53
C GLN A 157 9.16 -15.10 -2.14
N VAL A 158 9.02 -16.00 -1.17
CA VAL A 158 7.73 -16.44 -0.62
C VAL A 158 7.03 -15.28 0.09
N PHE A 159 7.75 -14.52 0.90
CA PHE A 159 7.22 -13.32 1.55
C PHE A 159 6.69 -12.29 0.55
N ARG A 160 7.49 -11.96 -0.49
CA ARG A 160 7.09 -11.03 -1.56
C ARG A 160 5.89 -11.55 -2.34
N ALA A 161 5.87 -12.84 -2.70
CA ALA A 161 4.76 -13.47 -3.42
C ALA A 161 3.47 -13.44 -2.60
N THR A 162 3.55 -13.76 -1.32
CA THR A 162 2.42 -13.74 -0.39
C THR A 162 1.81 -12.35 -0.25
N LEU A 163 2.65 -11.33 0.00
CA LEU A 163 2.21 -9.93 0.08
C LEU A 163 1.59 -9.46 -1.23
N THR A 164 2.26 -9.69 -2.36
CA THR A 164 1.77 -9.25 -3.67
C THR A 164 0.44 -9.90 -4.02
N SER A 165 0.28 -11.20 -3.72
CA SER A 165 -0.99 -11.93 -3.94
C SER A 165 -2.11 -11.38 -3.08
N PHE A 166 -1.83 -11.11 -1.80
CA PHE A 166 -2.78 -10.49 -0.88
C PHE A 166 -3.24 -9.12 -1.39
N PHE A 167 -2.31 -8.24 -1.72
CA PHE A 167 -2.64 -6.91 -2.23
C PHE A 167 -3.36 -6.95 -3.57
N TRP A 168 -3.00 -7.88 -4.46
CA TRP A 168 -3.64 -8.03 -5.75
C TRP A 168 -5.12 -8.37 -5.60
N ILE A 169 -5.44 -9.41 -4.81
CA ILE A 169 -6.82 -9.85 -4.56
C ILE A 169 -7.62 -8.76 -3.84
N LEU A 170 -7.04 -8.16 -2.79
CA LEU A 170 -7.69 -7.10 -2.04
C LEU A 170 -7.99 -5.88 -2.91
N ASN A 171 -7.04 -5.46 -3.77
CA ASN A 171 -7.25 -4.32 -4.66
C ASN A 171 -8.29 -4.60 -5.75
N ILE A 172 -8.44 -5.84 -6.24
CA ILE A 172 -9.56 -6.20 -7.11
C ILE A 172 -10.87 -5.92 -6.38
N ALA A 173 -11.05 -6.45 -5.17
CA ALA A 173 -12.26 -6.22 -4.38
C ALA A 173 -12.48 -4.72 -4.10
N THR A 174 -11.40 -3.98 -3.80
CA THR A 174 -11.49 -2.54 -3.53
C THR A 174 -11.88 -1.74 -4.77
N VAL A 175 -11.39 -2.09 -5.96
CA VAL A 175 -11.82 -1.47 -7.23
C VAL A 175 -13.32 -1.66 -7.43
N PHE A 176 -13.86 -2.86 -7.18
CA PHE A 176 -15.32 -3.09 -7.25
C PHE A 176 -16.09 -2.21 -6.26
N VAL A 177 -15.65 -2.17 -5.00
CA VAL A 177 -16.28 -1.33 -3.96
C VAL A 177 -16.22 0.14 -4.34
N PHE A 178 -15.08 0.63 -4.81
CA PHE A 178 -14.90 2.03 -5.22
C PHE A 178 -15.71 2.39 -6.47
N SER A 179 -15.80 1.49 -7.44
CA SER A 179 -16.63 1.68 -8.63
C SER A 179 -18.12 1.77 -8.25
N TYR A 180 -18.60 0.89 -7.37
CA TYR A 180 -19.97 0.91 -6.87
C TYR A 180 -20.32 2.21 -6.13
N ASN A 181 -19.38 2.76 -5.36
CA ASN A 181 -19.55 4.01 -4.62
C ASN A 181 -19.25 5.28 -5.44
N GLY A 182 -18.96 5.17 -6.76
CA GLY A 182 -18.67 6.32 -7.62
C GLY A 182 -17.33 7.01 -7.35
N LEU A 183 -16.45 6.39 -6.57
CA LEU A 183 -15.10 6.91 -6.27
C LEU A 183 -14.15 6.80 -7.47
N ILE A 184 -14.37 5.82 -8.36
CA ILE A 184 -13.65 5.71 -9.64
C ILE A 184 -14.46 6.48 -10.69
N ASN A 185 -14.21 7.77 -10.78
CA ASN A 185 -14.84 8.68 -11.72
C ASN A 185 -13.91 9.03 -12.89
N TYR A 186 -14.42 9.87 -13.80
CA TYR A 186 -13.66 10.33 -14.98
C TYR A 186 -12.33 11.03 -14.60
N GLU A 187 -12.32 11.80 -13.53
CA GLU A 187 -11.13 12.54 -13.07
C GLU A 187 -10.03 11.58 -12.62
N VAL A 188 -10.38 10.55 -11.82
CA VAL A 188 -9.47 9.48 -11.40
C VAL A 188 -8.90 8.75 -12.61
N LEU A 189 -9.74 8.35 -13.56
CA LEU A 189 -9.31 7.62 -14.75
C LEU A 189 -8.40 8.46 -15.66
N ASN A 190 -8.74 9.73 -15.88
CA ASN A 190 -7.94 10.65 -16.67
C ASN A 190 -6.54 10.88 -16.04
N LEU A 191 -6.52 11.07 -14.71
CA LEU A 191 -5.25 11.21 -13.98
C LEU A 191 -4.44 9.91 -14.02
N SER A 192 -5.09 8.76 -13.90
CA SER A 192 -4.45 7.44 -14.03
C SER A 192 -3.79 7.26 -15.39
N ILE A 193 -4.46 7.62 -16.47
CA ILE A 193 -3.89 7.52 -17.83
C ILE A 193 -2.67 8.44 -17.97
N LYS A 194 -2.76 9.68 -17.49
CA LYS A 194 -1.65 10.66 -17.57
C LYS A 194 -0.43 10.23 -16.77
N LEU A 195 -0.62 9.61 -15.62
CA LEU A 195 0.46 9.18 -14.72
C LEU A 195 0.93 7.73 -14.99
N PHE A 196 0.25 6.98 -15.85
CA PHE A 196 0.60 5.59 -16.17
C PHE A 196 2.04 5.42 -16.66
N PRO A 197 2.61 6.28 -17.54
CA PRO A 197 4.02 6.16 -17.93
C PRO A 197 4.98 6.26 -16.73
N ALA A 198 4.70 7.17 -15.78
CA ALA A 198 5.49 7.31 -14.56
C ALA A 198 5.48 6.03 -13.72
N LEU A 199 4.30 5.39 -13.60
CA LEU A 199 4.13 4.13 -12.91
C LEU A 199 5.03 3.04 -13.49
N ILE A 200 4.97 2.85 -14.81
CA ILE A 200 5.75 1.81 -15.51
C ILE A 200 7.25 2.09 -15.38
N ILE A 201 7.69 3.33 -15.60
CA ILE A 201 9.09 3.72 -15.45
C ILE A 201 9.56 3.37 -14.02
N GLY A 202 8.89 3.86 -12.99
CA GLY A 202 9.26 3.62 -11.60
C GLY A 202 9.32 2.12 -11.27
N LEU A 203 8.27 1.37 -11.62
CA LEU A 203 8.17 -0.06 -11.37
C LEU A 203 9.29 -0.86 -12.05
N MET A 204 9.53 -0.63 -13.34
CA MET A 204 10.53 -1.37 -14.10
C MET A 204 11.95 -1.11 -13.59
N PHE A 205 12.27 0.15 -13.30
CA PHE A 205 13.55 0.50 -12.67
C PHE A 205 13.67 -0.13 -11.28
N GLY A 206 12.61 -0.10 -10.46
CA GLY A 206 12.59 -0.72 -9.15
C GLY A 206 12.83 -2.22 -9.20
N MET A 207 12.14 -2.94 -10.09
CA MET A 207 12.33 -4.39 -10.26
C MET A 207 13.72 -4.77 -10.79
N LYS A 208 14.32 -3.94 -11.66
CA LYS A 208 15.65 -4.20 -12.24
C LYS A 208 16.80 -3.90 -11.26
N LEU A 209 16.67 -2.84 -10.47
CA LEU A 209 17.70 -2.40 -9.52
C LEU A 209 17.54 -3.00 -8.13
N GLY A 210 16.34 -3.43 -7.77
CA GLY A 210 16.05 -3.97 -6.44
C GLY A 210 16.87 -5.20 -6.06
N ASP A 211 17.29 -6.00 -7.07
CA ASP A 211 18.15 -7.16 -6.83
C ASP A 211 19.63 -6.77 -6.57
N ARG A 212 20.03 -5.53 -6.90
CA ARG A 212 21.42 -5.02 -6.76
C ARG A 212 21.62 -4.17 -5.50
N ILE A 213 20.55 -3.62 -4.92
CA ILE A 213 20.63 -2.76 -3.74
C ILE A 213 20.69 -3.63 -2.48
N GLN A 214 21.65 -3.34 -1.61
CA GLN A 214 21.73 -3.99 -0.30
C GLN A 214 20.45 -3.71 0.49
N GLN A 215 19.81 -4.77 0.95
CA GLN A 215 18.52 -4.70 1.64
C GLN A 215 18.51 -3.74 2.84
N LYS A 216 19.60 -3.69 3.62
CA LYS A 216 19.73 -2.84 4.81
C LYS A 216 19.77 -1.34 4.44
N THR A 217 20.53 -0.97 3.41
CA THR A 217 20.62 0.43 2.94
C THR A 217 19.26 0.90 2.40
N PHE A 218 18.59 0.04 1.63
CA PHE A 218 17.27 0.34 1.09
C PHE A 218 16.22 0.50 2.20
N GLN A 219 16.19 -0.41 3.18
CA GLN A 219 15.27 -0.34 4.32
C GLN A 219 15.46 0.96 5.12
N ASN A 220 16.70 1.33 5.43
CA ASN A 220 16.99 2.56 6.17
C ASN A 220 16.53 3.82 5.40
N ALA A 221 16.80 3.89 4.10
CA ALA A 221 16.36 5.02 3.27
C ALA A 221 14.82 5.11 3.23
N THR A 222 14.13 3.97 3.09
CA THR A 222 12.66 3.91 3.09
C THR A 222 12.09 4.36 4.44
N ILE A 223 12.67 3.92 5.57
CA ILE A 223 12.21 4.31 6.91
C ILE A 223 12.35 5.83 7.13
N ILE A 224 13.49 6.41 6.74
CA ILE A 224 13.72 7.86 6.86
C ILE A 224 12.68 8.62 6.02
N LEU A 225 12.47 8.18 4.79
CA LEU A 225 11.51 8.80 3.88
C LEU A 225 10.07 8.69 4.44
N LEU A 226 9.66 7.54 4.96
CA LEU A 226 8.36 7.36 5.60
C LEU A 226 8.19 8.28 6.81
N PHE A 227 9.21 8.40 7.65
CA PHE A 227 9.14 9.27 8.82
C PHE A 227 8.95 10.74 8.40
N CYS A 228 9.74 11.23 7.44
CA CYS A 228 9.60 12.58 6.89
C CYS A 228 8.21 12.82 6.27
N MET A 229 7.71 11.86 5.49
CA MET A 229 6.42 11.99 4.80
C MET A 229 5.25 11.93 5.78
N GLY A 230 5.32 11.05 6.79
CA GLY A 230 4.30 10.98 7.83
C GLY A 230 4.22 12.26 8.67
N THR A 231 5.37 12.85 9.03
CA THR A 231 5.40 14.15 9.73
C THR A 231 4.86 15.29 8.86
N LEU A 232 5.20 15.33 7.57
CA LEU A 232 4.64 16.32 6.63
C LEU A 232 3.13 16.17 6.48
N SER A 233 2.59 14.94 6.44
CA SER A 233 1.15 14.70 6.37
C SER A 233 0.43 15.19 7.63
N ILE A 234 1.02 14.99 8.82
CA ILE A 234 0.46 15.51 10.08
C ILE A 234 0.47 17.04 10.08
N LEU A 235 1.57 17.67 9.70
CA LEU A 235 1.67 19.14 9.65
C LEU A 235 0.71 19.75 8.61
N GLY A 236 0.46 19.05 7.51
CA GLY A 236 -0.46 19.49 6.45
C GLY A 236 -1.94 19.23 6.74
N SER A 237 -2.27 18.65 7.91
CA SER A 237 -3.66 18.43 8.35
C SER A 237 -4.21 19.57 9.21
N PHE A 238 -3.37 20.51 9.60
CA PHE A 238 -3.71 21.74 10.31
C PHE A 238 -3.67 22.94 9.37
#